data_692accfc68b2e257485a779bc2f29632
#
_entry.id   692accfc68b2e257485a779bc2f29632
#
_cell.length_a   1.000
_cell.length_b   1.000
_cell.length_c   1.000
_cell.angle_alpha   90.00
_cell.angle_beta   90.00
_cell.angle_gamma   90.00
#
_symmetry.space_group_name_H-M   'P 1'
#
loop_
_entity.id
_entity.type
_entity.pdbx_description
1 polymer ?
#
loop_
_entity_poly.entity_id
_entity_poly.type
_entity_poly.pdbx_seq_one_letter_code
_entity_poly.pdbx_strand_id
1 'polypeptide(L)'
;MNKTLLDYINELLTAKNQNGNLAGLTSASKTSIWRQIIEAVAFVIFNFQEACRLHMTEIETKIREQKIPSLRWYRNEALRFQYGFEIDPDSLTGEFLPYYQDNGQQIPATDEIIEASKIIQYAAVTRNISNGKARISMKIAGENIDEALSDEKAMAFKNFIEEIQAAGDNIVIVNYLPDILLLKYVICIDPMIILPDSGMSIITGRYPVRDAIEVFLKNLPFNGEFDVQKFEAAILAVSGVTSLLKQEASSKWIEAGGAGYGLFQPIEISRIPKSGRFKIEDWNGITYQNYTPS
;
A
#
# COMPACT_ATOMS: atom_id res chain seq x y z
N MET A 1 28.30 1.42 5.92
CA MET A 1 29.44 2.35 5.97
C MET A 1 30.60 1.69 5.25
N ASN A 2 31.11 2.27 4.17
CA ASN A 2 32.20 1.66 3.39
C ASN A 2 33.50 1.83 4.14
N LYS A 3 34.21 0.73 4.41
CA LYS A 3 35.54 0.79 5.04
C LYS A 3 36.57 1.32 4.05
N THR A 4 37.45 2.17 4.52
CA THR A 4 38.57 2.68 3.75
C THR A 4 39.78 1.72 3.83
N LEU A 5 40.75 1.87 2.94
CA LEU A 5 42.00 1.11 3.02
C LEU A 5 42.68 1.27 4.40
N LEU A 6 42.60 2.47 4.99
CA LEU A 6 43.17 2.74 6.31
C LEU A 6 42.46 1.94 7.42
N ASP A 7 41.16 1.73 7.30
CA ASP A 7 40.41 0.92 8.28
C ASP A 7 40.88 -0.53 8.27
N TYR A 8 41.13 -1.12 7.07
CA TYR A 8 41.67 -2.48 6.96
C TYR A 8 43.09 -2.58 7.50
N ILE A 9 43.93 -1.58 7.26
CA ILE A 9 45.28 -1.54 7.83
C ILE A 9 45.19 -1.52 9.37
N ASN A 10 44.33 -0.71 9.95
CA ASN A 10 44.16 -0.59 11.41
C ASN A 10 43.61 -1.89 12.02
N GLU A 11 42.65 -2.55 11.34
CA GLU A 11 42.13 -3.85 11.79
C GLU A 11 43.21 -4.92 11.79
N LEU A 12 44.03 -5.01 10.75
CA LEU A 12 45.13 -5.96 10.67
C LEU A 12 46.22 -5.66 11.70
N LEU A 13 46.53 -4.39 11.98
CA LEU A 13 47.43 -4.02 13.02
C LEU A 13 46.90 -4.40 14.41
N THR A 14 45.60 -4.24 14.63
CA THR A 14 44.96 -4.64 15.88
C THR A 14 45.02 -6.16 16.05
N ALA A 15 44.66 -6.93 15.00
CA ALA A 15 44.76 -8.38 15.01
C ALA A 15 46.21 -8.87 15.26
N LYS A 16 47.21 -8.21 14.64
CA LYS A 16 48.65 -8.48 14.85
C LYS A 16 49.00 -8.29 16.33
N ASN A 17 48.57 -7.19 16.96
CA ASN A 17 48.88 -6.87 18.38
C ASN A 17 48.22 -7.84 19.36
N GLN A 18 47.08 -8.42 19.01
CA GLN A 18 46.38 -9.45 19.81
C GLN A 18 47.02 -10.83 19.68
N ASN A 19 47.87 -11.06 18.65
CA ASN A 19 48.56 -12.32 18.49
C ASN A 19 49.89 -12.29 19.26
N GLY A 20 50.03 -13.13 20.31
CA GLY A 20 51.20 -13.19 21.18
C GLY A 20 52.52 -13.46 20.44
N ASN A 21 52.50 -14.25 19.33
CA ASN A 21 53.68 -14.52 18.56
C ASN A 21 54.15 -13.33 17.69
N LEU A 22 53.22 -12.42 17.37
CA LEU A 22 53.51 -11.26 16.54
C LEU A 22 53.61 -9.94 17.35
N ALA A 23 53.29 -9.98 18.64
CA ALA A 23 53.32 -8.82 19.53
C ALA A 23 54.73 -8.20 19.68
N GLY A 24 55.80 -9.03 19.52
CA GLY A 24 57.19 -8.56 19.55
C GLY A 24 57.63 -7.72 18.34
N LEU A 25 56.79 -7.63 17.26
CA LEU A 25 57.07 -6.77 16.12
C LEU A 25 56.62 -5.35 16.41
N THR A 26 57.47 -4.55 17.04
CA THR A 26 57.12 -3.23 17.58
C THR A 26 57.59 -2.03 16.77
N SER A 27 58.39 -2.25 15.72
CA SER A 27 58.94 -1.18 14.87
C SER A 27 57.82 -0.31 14.27
N ALA A 28 57.78 0.97 14.62
CA ALA A 28 56.83 1.96 14.10
C ALA A 28 57.18 2.45 12.68
N SER A 29 58.34 2.04 12.15
CA SER A 29 58.79 2.44 10.81
C SER A 29 57.90 1.91 9.72
N LYS A 30 57.45 2.76 8.79
CA LYS A 30 56.71 2.38 7.61
C LYS A 30 57.51 1.50 6.64
N THR A 31 58.83 1.47 6.78
CA THR A 31 59.73 0.67 5.95
C THR A 31 60.00 -0.71 6.52
N SER A 32 59.47 -1.05 7.71
CA SER A 32 59.61 -2.38 8.28
C SER A 32 58.87 -3.41 7.42
N ILE A 33 59.53 -4.55 7.13
CA ILE A 33 59.03 -5.61 6.23
C ILE A 33 57.66 -6.10 6.66
N TRP A 34 57.45 -6.37 7.94
CA TRP A 34 56.16 -6.87 8.43
C TRP A 34 55.01 -5.86 8.22
N ARG A 35 55.31 -4.55 8.29
CA ARG A 35 54.29 -3.49 8.07
C ARG A 35 53.93 -3.40 6.59
N GLN A 36 54.93 -3.49 5.69
CA GLN A 36 54.66 -3.53 4.26
C GLN A 36 53.83 -4.76 3.86
N ILE A 37 54.05 -5.91 4.51
CA ILE A 37 53.23 -7.10 4.29
C ILE A 37 51.76 -6.85 4.72
N ILE A 38 51.55 -6.24 5.91
CA ILE A 38 50.19 -5.92 6.36
C ILE A 38 49.52 -4.91 5.42
N GLU A 39 50.19 -3.89 4.96
CA GLU A 39 49.69 -2.92 4.00
C GLU A 39 49.36 -3.56 2.65
N ALA A 40 50.18 -4.46 2.15
CA ALA A 40 49.91 -5.22 0.93
C ALA A 40 48.69 -6.14 1.10
N VAL A 41 48.56 -6.84 2.22
CA VAL A 41 47.40 -7.69 2.53
C VAL A 41 46.14 -6.84 2.66
N ALA A 42 46.21 -5.71 3.36
CA ALA A 42 45.10 -4.77 3.47
C ALA A 42 44.61 -4.28 2.11
N PHE A 43 45.55 -3.95 1.22
CA PHE A 43 45.25 -3.53 -0.14
C PHE A 43 44.55 -4.62 -0.96
N VAL A 44 44.99 -5.88 -0.86
CA VAL A 44 44.33 -7.01 -1.53
C VAL A 44 42.92 -7.21 -0.98
N ILE A 45 42.74 -7.15 0.35
CA ILE A 45 41.42 -7.28 0.99
C ILE A 45 40.50 -6.16 0.53
N PHE A 46 40.98 -4.90 0.54
CA PHE A 46 40.23 -3.75 0.08
C PHE A 46 39.75 -3.91 -1.38
N ASN A 47 40.64 -4.28 -2.27
CA ASN A 47 40.32 -4.52 -3.69
C ASN A 47 39.31 -5.67 -3.86
N PHE A 48 39.45 -6.75 -3.09
CA PHE A 48 38.49 -7.84 -3.10
C PHE A 48 37.09 -7.41 -2.63
N GLN A 49 37.03 -6.65 -1.54
CA GLN A 49 35.76 -6.11 -1.04
C GLN A 49 35.11 -5.15 -2.05
N GLU A 50 35.92 -4.33 -2.73
CA GLU A 50 35.41 -3.43 -3.76
C GLU A 50 34.87 -4.19 -4.99
N ALA A 51 35.58 -5.25 -5.39
CA ALA A 51 35.08 -6.15 -6.46
C ALA A 51 33.77 -6.83 -6.06
N CYS A 52 33.66 -7.31 -4.82
CA CYS A 52 32.40 -7.89 -4.31
C CYS A 52 31.26 -6.83 -4.29
N ARG A 53 31.55 -5.62 -3.88
CA ARG A 53 30.57 -4.53 -3.87
C ARG A 53 30.07 -4.21 -5.28
N LEU A 54 30.96 -4.08 -6.24
CA LEU A 54 30.59 -3.86 -7.65
C LEU A 54 29.75 -5.02 -8.19
N HIS A 55 30.13 -6.26 -7.88
CA HIS A 55 29.36 -7.43 -8.30
C HIS A 55 27.95 -7.46 -7.68
N MET A 56 27.81 -7.11 -6.40
CA MET A 56 26.50 -6.99 -5.76
C MET A 56 25.64 -5.91 -6.45
N THR A 57 26.24 -4.76 -6.78
CA THR A 57 25.53 -3.69 -7.51
C THR A 57 25.08 -4.17 -8.90
N GLU A 58 25.91 -4.93 -9.61
CA GLU A 58 25.52 -5.52 -10.91
C GLU A 58 24.38 -6.52 -10.77
N ILE A 59 24.40 -7.36 -9.72
CA ILE A 59 23.31 -8.31 -9.44
C ILE A 59 22.02 -7.56 -9.12
N GLU A 60 22.08 -6.55 -8.26
CA GLU A 60 20.93 -5.73 -7.92
C GLU A 60 20.34 -5.03 -9.15
N THR A 61 21.20 -4.52 -10.02
CA THR A 61 20.79 -3.92 -11.30
C THR A 61 20.10 -4.97 -12.19
N LYS A 62 20.69 -6.15 -12.38
CA LYS A 62 20.09 -7.23 -13.16
C LYS A 62 18.76 -7.73 -12.59
N ILE A 63 18.63 -7.81 -11.26
CA ILE A 63 17.37 -8.16 -10.60
C ILE A 63 16.32 -7.08 -10.87
N ARG A 64 16.71 -5.81 -10.81
CA ARG A 64 15.84 -4.67 -11.08
C ARG A 64 15.38 -4.64 -12.54
N GLU A 65 16.26 -4.97 -13.48
CA GLU A 65 15.97 -5.06 -14.91
C GLU A 65 15.07 -6.25 -15.28
N GLN A 66 15.02 -7.30 -14.43
CA GLN A 66 14.12 -8.44 -14.64
C GLN A 66 12.69 -8.08 -14.28
N LYS A 67 11.95 -7.46 -15.20
CA LYS A 67 10.50 -7.28 -15.08
C LYS A 67 9.80 -8.64 -15.19
N ILE A 68 9.14 -9.05 -14.10
CA ILE A 68 8.15 -10.12 -14.13
C ILE A 68 6.78 -9.47 -13.91
N PRO A 69 6.02 -9.11 -14.96
CA PRO A 69 4.71 -8.54 -14.84
C PRO A 69 3.79 -9.51 -14.10
N SER A 70 3.47 -9.21 -12.87
CA SER A 70 2.54 -9.95 -12.03
C SER A 70 1.49 -8.98 -11.46
N LEU A 71 0.36 -9.49 -10.96
CA LEU A 71 -0.64 -8.63 -10.34
C LEU A 71 -0.06 -7.81 -9.19
N ARG A 72 0.87 -8.39 -8.43
CA ARG A 72 1.58 -7.69 -7.36
C ARG A 72 2.51 -6.61 -7.91
N TRP A 73 3.21 -6.89 -9.01
CA TRP A 73 4.07 -5.91 -9.66
C TRP A 73 3.24 -4.70 -10.13
N TYR A 74 2.15 -4.92 -10.87
CA TYR A 74 1.25 -3.83 -11.30
C TYR A 74 0.69 -3.02 -10.13
N ARG A 75 0.37 -3.67 -9.00
CA ARG A 75 -0.06 -2.96 -7.80
C ARG A 75 1.05 -2.05 -7.26
N ASN A 76 2.27 -2.54 -7.20
CA ASN A 76 3.41 -1.77 -6.70
C ASN A 76 3.73 -0.60 -7.63
N GLU A 77 3.65 -0.79 -8.95
CA GLU A 77 3.81 0.28 -9.92
C GLU A 77 2.73 1.35 -9.78
N ALA A 78 1.48 0.97 -9.53
CA ALA A 78 0.42 1.93 -9.28
C ALA A 78 0.72 2.80 -8.03
N LEU A 79 1.21 2.21 -6.95
CA LEU A 79 1.58 2.93 -5.73
C LEU A 79 2.85 3.78 -5.87
N ARG A 80 3.72 3.44 -6.84
CA ARG A 80 4.95 4.17 -7.15
C ARG A 80 4.72 5.35 -8.08
N PHE A 81 3.57 5.43 -8.73
CA PHE A 81 3.25 6.48 -9.70
C PHE A 81 3.46 7.88 -9.12
N GLN A 82 4.19 8.72 -9.85
CA GLN A 82 4.50 10.11 -9.50
C GLN A 82 3.83 11.06 -10.50
N TYR A 83 2.80 11.76 -10.05
CA TYR A 83 2.09 12.72 -10.90
C TYR A 83 2.95 13.94 -11.17
N GLY A 84 3.07 14.32 -12.45
CA GLY A 84 3.89 15.45 -12.90
C GLY A 84 5.37 15.12 -13.18
N PHE A 85 5.75 13.84 -13.03
CA PHE A 85 7.09 13.36 -13.39
C PHE A 85 7.05 12.57 -14.69
N GLU A 86 8.10 12.71 -15.48
CA GLU A 86 8.31 11.93 -16.70
C GLU A 86 9.04 10.63 -16.38
N ILE A 87 8.75 9.60 -17.15
CA ILE A 87 9.49 8.33 -17.08
C ILE A 87 10.86 8.55 -17.73
N ASP A 88 11.90 7.99 -17.12
CA ASP A 88 13.24 7.96 -17.71
C ASP A 88 13.21 7.08 -18.98
N PRO A 89 13.42 7.64 -20.18
CA PRO A 89 13.37 6.88 -21.41
C PRO A 89 14.45 5.79 -21.51
N ASP A 90 15.54 5.91 -20.74
CA ASP A 90 16.62 4.94 -20.70
C ASP A 90 16.35 3.85 -19.62
N SER A 91 15.31 4.03 -18.82
CA SER A 91 14.93 3.04 -17.79
C SER A 91 14.16 1.88 -18.37
N LEU A 92 14.72 0.68 -18.28
CA LEU A 92 14.03 -0.57 -18.64
C LEU A 92 12.86 -0.90 -17.68
N THR A 93 12.78 -0.25 -16.52
CA THR A 93 11.83 -0.53 -15.46
C THR A 93 10.75 0.53 -15.30
N GLY A 94 10.77 1.61 -16.12
CA GLY A 94 9.84 2.73 -16.03
C GLY A 94 10.07 3.56 -14.77
N GLU A 95 11.32 3.79 -14.41
CA GLU A 95 11.69 4.70 -13.31
C GLU A 95 11.39 6.14 -13.71
N PHE A 96 11.07 6.98 -12.73
CA PHE A 96 10.84 8.39 -12.97
C PHE A 96 12.16 9.16 -12.95
N LEU A 97 12.22 10.23 -13.77
CA LEU A 97 13.35 11.15 -13.75
C LEU A 97 13.46 11.81 -12.36
N PRO A 98 14.70 12.08 -11.88
CA PRO A 98 14.93 12.69 -10.57
C PRO A 98 14.63 14.18 -10.51
N TYR A 99 13.93 14.69 -11.50
CA TYR A 99 13.53 16.11 -11.62
C TYR A 99 12.15 16.20 -12.28
N TYR A 100 11.45 17.27 -12.01
CA TYR A 100 10.18 17.59 -12.67
C TYR A 100 10.34 18.89 -13.50
N GLN A 101 9.45 19.09 -14.45
CA GLN A 101 9.44 20.29 -15.25
C GLN A 101 8.47 21.33 -14.66
N ASP A 102 8.98 22.51 -14.37
CA ASP A 102 8.17 23.68 -14.01
C ASP A 102 8.53 24.85 -14.91
N ASN A 103 7.55 25.37 -15.65
CA ASN A 103 7.71 26.48 -16.62
C ASN A 103 8.89 26.30 -17.60
N GLY A 104 9.17 25.05 -18.01
CA GLY A 104 10.26 24.71 -18.93
C GLY A 104 11.65 24.63 -18.27
N GLN A 105 11.73 24.69 -16.94
CA GLN A 105 12.95 24.46 -16.19
C GLN A 105 12.92 23.09 -15.51
N GLN A 106 14.03 22.38 -15.56
CA GLN A 106 14.21 21.12 -14.82
C GLN A 106 14.59 21.44 -13.37
N ILE A 107 13.74 21.06 -12.45
CA ILE A 107 13.94 21.28 -11.01
C ILE A 107 14.22 19.92 -10.35
N PRO A 108 15.37 19.73 -9.68
CA PRO A 108 15.65 18.51 -8.94
C PRO A 108 14.57 18.26 -7.89
N ALA A 109 14.05 17.04 -7.85
CA ALA A 109 13.04 16.64 -6.90
C ALA A 109 13.66 16.33 -5.53
N THR A 110 13.10 16.91 -4.48
CA THR A 110 13.38 16.49 -3.10
C THR A 110 12.50 15.30 -2.72
N ASP A 111 12.91 14.54 -1.71
CA ASP A 111 12.11 13.41 -1.22
C ASP A 111 10.68 13.82 -0.84
N GLU A 112 10.50 15.03 -0.31
CA GLU A 112 9.19 15.58 0.04
C GLU A 112 8.29 15.80 -1.19
N ILE A 113 8.86 16.32 -2.29
CA ILE A 113 8.16 16.54 -3.54
C ILE A 113 7.79 15.18 -4.19
N ILE A 114 8.71 14.23 -4.14
CA ILE A 114 8.47 12.86 -4.62
C ILE A 114 7.32 12.22 -3.85
N GLU A 115 7.32 12.29 -2.52
CA GLU A 115 6.22 11.73 -1.73
C GLU A 115 4.88 12.43 -2.00
N ALA A 116 4.89 13.76 -2.11
CA ALA A 116 3.68 14.54 -2.44
C ALA A 116 3.13 14.23 -3.85
N SER A 117 3.99 13.82 -4.79
CA SER A 117 3.60 13.44 -6.14
C SER A 117 2.93 12.07 -6.25
N LYS A 118 3.08 11.21 -5.23
CA LYS A 118 2.45 9.88 -5.16
C LYS A 118 0.96 9.99 -4.83
N ILE A 119 0.19 10.35 -5.83
CA ILE A 119 -1.25 10.62 -5.68
C ILE A 119 -2.11 9.36 -5.47
N ILE A 120 -1.57 8.15 -5.73
CA ILE A 120 -2.27 6.88 -5.53
C ILE A 120 -1.80 6.27 -4.22
N GLN A 121 -2.69 6.26 -3.22
CA GLN A 121 -2.42 5.69 -1.90
C GLN A 121 -2.95 4.26 -1.76
N TYR A 122 -3.96 3.92 -2.55
CA TYR A 122 -4.58 2.60 -2.53
C TYR A 122 -4.67 2.03 -3.94
N ALA A 123 -4.22 0.80 -4.09
CA ALA A 123 -4.30 0.06 -5.34
C ALA A 123 -4.60 -1.41 -5.11
N ALA A 124 -5.47 -1.98 -5.94
CA ALA A 124 -5.76 -3.40 -5.95
C ALA A 124 -5.86 -3.88 -7.39
N VAL A 125 -5.13 -4.95 -7.69
CA VAL A 125 -5.07 -5.52 -9.04
C VAL A 125 -5.59 -6.95 -9.01
N THR A 126 -6.61 -7.22 -9.83
CA THR A 126 -7.26 -8.52 -9.93
C THR A 126 -7.33 -8.96 -11.38
N ARG A 127 -7.28 -10.26 -11.60
CA ARG A 127 -7.46 -10.85 -12.92
C ARG A 127 -8.85 -11.48 -13.03
N ASN A 128 -9.60 -11.06 -14.01
CA ASN A 128 -10.89 -11.65 -14.38
C ASN A 128 -10.75 -12.40 -15.70
N ILE A 129 -11.33 -13.59 -15.78
CA ILE A 129 -11.38 -14.38 -17.00
C ILE A 129 -12.85 -14.45 -17.43
N SER A 130 -13.14 -13.93 -18.62
CA SER A 130 -14.46 -13.97 -19.21
C SER A 130 -14.34 -14.39 -20.68
N ASN A 131 -15.12 -15.38 -21.09
CA ASN A 131 -15.12 -15.91 -22.47
C ASN A 131 -13.71 -16.29 -22.99
N GLY A 132 -12.89 -16.89 -22.13
CA GLY A 132 -11.53 -17.30 -22.49
C GLY A 132 -10.51 -16.15 -22.62
N LYS A 133 -10.92 -14.91 -22.38
CA LYS A 133 -10.04 -13.74 -22.38
C LYS A 133 -9.73 -13.29 -20.95
N ALA A 134 -8.46 -13.14 -20.64
CA ALA A 134 -8.01 -12.56 -19.38
C ALA A 134 -8.06 -11.02 -19.47
N ARG A 135 -8.58 -10.39 -18.42
CA ARG A 135 -8.56 -8.94 -18.24
C ARG A 135 -8.06 -8.63 -16.84
N ILE A 136 -7.15 -7.70 -16.73
CA ILE A 136 -6.65 -7.20 -15.46
C ILE A 136 -7.49 -5.98 -15.08
N SER A 137 -8.07 -6.00 -13.89
CA SER A 137 -8.76 -4.84 -13.32
C SER A 137 -7.89 -4.23 -12.24
N MET A 138 -7.53 -2.98 -12.43
CA MET A 138 -6.72 -2.18 -11.50
C MET A 138 -7.59 -1.11 -10.86
N LYS A 139 -7.94 -1.30 -9.59
CA LYS A 139 -8.69 -0.34 -8.80
C LYS A 139 -7.71 0.58 -8.09
N ILE A 140 -7.96 1.88 -8.12
CA ILE A 140 -7.11 2.90 -7.52
C ILE A 140 -7.92 3.88 -6.69
N ALA A 141 -7.29 4.44 -5.66
CA ALA A 141 -7.82 5.57 -4.89
C ALA A 141 -6.66 6.45 -4.38
N GLY A 142 -6.94 7.74 -4.24
CA GLY A 142 -6.03 8.71 -3.63
C GLY A 142 -6.10 8.71 -2.10
N GLU A 143 -5.54 9.75 -1.50
CA GLU A 143 -5.56 9.97 -0.05
C GLU A 143 -6.99 10.07 0.48
N ASN A 144 -7.84 10.88 -0.17
CA ASN A 144 -9.26 10.89 0.11
C ASN A 144 -9.94 9.69 -0.55
N ILE A 145 -10.14 8.65 0.24
CA ILE A 145 -10.72 7.39 -0.24
C ILE A 145 -12.20 7.56 -0.70
N ASP A 146 -12.86 8.64 -0.30
CA ASP A 146 -14.26 8.91 -0.64
C ASP A 146 -14.45 9.61 -1.99
N GLU A 147 -13.36 10.02 -2.63
CA GLU A 147 -13.36 10.72 -3.90
C GLU A 147 -12.63 9.93 -4.99
N ALA A 148 -13.09 10.06 -6.22
CA ALA A 148 -12.33 9.59 -7.36
C ALA A 148 -11.22 10.60 -7.68
N LEU A 149 -10.09 10.13 -8.24
CA LEU A 149 -9.08 11.03 -8.80
C LEU A 149 -9.71 11.85 -9.94
N SER A 150 -9.27 13.11 -10.11
CA SER A 150 -9.70 13.94 -11.23
C SER A 150 -9.36 13.27 -12.56
N ASP A 151 -10.12 13.62 -13.60
CA ASP A 151 -9.94 13.03 -14.95
C ASP A 151 -8.52 13.26 -15.48
N GLU A 152 -7.92 14.40 -15.18
CA GLU A 152 -6.54 14.74 -15.56
C GLU A 152 -5.53 13.78 -14.90
N LYS A 153 -5.65 13.56 -13.58
CA LYS A 153 -4.80 12.65 -12.82
C LYS A 153 -5.01 11.19 -13.24
N ALA A 154 -6.25 10.81 -13.49
CA ALA A 154 -6.59 9.47 -13.95
C ALA A 154 -6.04 9.20 -15.36
N MET A 155 -6.06 10.20 -16.25
CA MET A 155 -5.49 10.11 -17.60
C MET A 155 -3.97 10.01 -17.54
N ALA A 156 -3.30 10.82 -16.73
CA ALA A 156 -1.84 10.74 -16.55
C ALA A 156 -1.43 9.34 -16.03
N PHE A 157 -2.17 8.81 -15.05
CA PHE A 157 -1.93 7.46 -14.56
C PHE A 157 -2.18 6.39 -15.64
N LYS A 158 -3.23 6.54 -16.44
CA LYS A 158 -3.52 5.62 -17.55
C LYS A 158 -2.38 5.58 -18.55
N ASN A 159 -1.86 6.74 -18.96
CA ASN A 159 -0.73 6.85 -19.89
C ASN A 159 0.51 6.15 -19.31
N PHE A 160 0.79 6.36 -18.02
CA PHE A 160 1.88 5.67 -17.33
C PHE A 160 1.73 4.14 -17.39
N ILE A 161 0.54 3.61 -17.10
CA ILE A 161 0.31 2.16 -17.15
C ILE A 161 0.42 1.62 -18.58
N GLU A 162 -0.07 2.35 -19.58
CA GLU A 162 0.04 1.97 -21.00
C GLU A 162 1.49 1.88 -21.46
N GLU A 163 2.38 2.72 -20.91
CA GLU A 163 3.80 2.70 -21.23
C GLU A 163 4.55 1.52 -20.60
N ILE A 164 4.21 1.17 -19.37
CA ILE A 164 4.91 0.11 -18.62
C ILE A 164 4.29 -1.27 -18.76
N GLN A 165 3.05 -1.40 -19.27
CA GLN A 165 2.36 -2.68 -19.34
C GLN A 165 3.07 -3.68 -20.25
N ALA A 166 2.96 -4.97 -19.91
CA ALA A 166 3.48 -6.03 -20.76
C ALA A 166 2.64 -6.17 -22.03
N ALA A 167 3.32 -6.51 -23.13
CA ALA A 167 2.66 -6.76 -24.40
C ALA A 167 1.62 -7.89 -24.28
N GLY A 168 0.38 -7.59 -24.61
CA GLY A 168 -0.74 -8.53 -24.53
C GLY A 168 -1.57 -8.46 -23.25
N ASP A 169 -1.16 -7.71 -22.23
CA ASP A 169 -2.00 -7.46 -21.06
C ASP A 169 -3.11 -6.45 -21.41
N ASN A 170 -4.34 -6.76 -20.96
CA ASN A 170 -5.48 -5.87 -21.08
C ASN A 170 -5.83 -5.34 -19.69
N ILE A 171 -5.40 -4.12 -19.39
CA ILE A 171 -5.57 -3.49 -18.08
C ILE A 171 -6.70 -2.47 -18.15
N VAL A 172 -7.68 -2.62 -17.25
CA VAL A 172 -8.77 -1.66 -17.07
C VAL A 172 -8.60 -0.98 -15.72
N ILE A 173 -8.43 0.33 -15.76
CA ILE A 173 -8.31 1.16 -14.57
C ILE A 173 -9.70 1.52 -14.06
N VAL A 174 -9.94 1.28 -12.78
CA VAL A 174 -11.19 1.58 -12.07
C VAL A 174 -10.90 2.70 -11.09
N ASN A 175 -11.34 3.91 -11.42
CA ASN A 175 -11.27 5.12 -10.62
C ASN A 175 -12.70 5.62 -10.37
N TYR A 176 -13.45 4.95 -9.47
CA TYR A 176 -14.85 5.24 -9.20
C TYR A 176 -15.04 5.76 -7.78
N LEU A 177 -16.15 6.47 -7.57
CA LEU A 177 -16.64 6.77 -6.22
C LEU A 177 -16.92 5.48 -5.44
N PRO A 178 -16.92 5.52 -4.10
CA PRO A 178 -17.19 4.35 -3.26
C PRO A 178 -18.50 3.65 -3.64
N ASP A 179 -18.54 2.33 -3.48
CA ASP A 179 -19.80 1.59 -3.55
C ASP A 179 -20.67 1.99 -2.35
N ILE A 180 -21.92 2.35 -2.59
CA ILE A 180 -22.84 2.75 -1.53
C ILE A 180 -23.45 1.49 -0.90
N LEU A 181 -23.30 1.39 0.42
CA LEU A 181 -23.83 0.32 1.24
C LEU A 181 -25.14 0.77 1.89
N LEU A 182 -26.20 0.01 1.70
CA LEU A 182 -27.48 0.16 2.38
C LEU A 182 -27.64 -0.98 3.38
N LEU A 183 -27.80 -0.61 4.65
CA LEU A 183 -27.93 -1.54 5.76
C LEU A 183 -29.24 -1.26 6.50
N LYS A 184 -30.11 -2.28 6.59
CA LYS A 184 -31.32 -2.23 7.41
C LYS A 184 -31.24 -3.32 8.48
N TYR A 185 -31.07 -2.88 9.71
CA TYR A 185 -30.93 -3.75 10.87
C TYR A 185 -31.82 -3.24 12.00
N VAL A 186 -32.45 -4.19 12.70
CA VAL A 186 -33.09 -3.93 13.98
C VAL A 186 -32.14 -4.45 15.06
N ILE A 187 -31.66 -3.57 15.92
CA ILE A 187 -30.67 -3.87 16.95
C ILE A 187 -31.38 -3.87 18.31
N CYS A 188 -31.39 -5.04 18.98
CA CYS A 188 -31.89 -5.16 20.33
C CYS A 188 -30.83 -4.70 21.32
N ILE A 189 -31.20 -3.78 22.18
CA ILE A 189 -30.28 -3.11 23.10
C ILE A 189 -30.75 -3.23 24.57
N ASP A 190 -29.79 -3.07 25.47
CA ASP A 190 -30.06 -2.81 26.88
C ASP A 190 -30.36 -1.31 27.07
N PRO A 191 -31.60 -0.93 27.43
CA PRO A 191 -32.00 0.48 27.59
C PRO A 191 -31.27 1.20 28.72
N MET A 192 -30.58 0.47 29.61
CA MET A 192 -29.74 1.06 30.66
C MET A 192 -28.38 1.55 30.14
N ILE A 193 -27.99 1.14 28.92
CA ILE A 193 -26.69 1.44 28.32
C ILE A 193 -26.87 2.31 27.07
N ILE A 194 -27.83 1.97 26.21
CA ILE A 194 -28.08 2.64 24.93
C ILE A 194 -29.54 3.11 24.87
N LEU A 195 -29.76 4.35 24.42
CA LEU A 195 -31.09 4.90 24.23
C LEU A 195 -31.76 4.32 22.98
N PRO A 196 -32.98 3.76 23.07
CA PRO A 196 -33.64 3.12 21.92
C PRO A 196 -34.04 4.11 20.82
N ASP A 197 -34.33 5.37 21.15
CA ASP A 197 -34.77 6.37 20.19
C ASP A 197 -33.63 6.89 19.30
N SER A 198 -32.40 6.89 19.80
CA SER A 198 -31.27 7.51 19.13
C SER A 198 -30.09 6.55 18.88
N GLY A 199 -29.98 5.46 19.62
CA GLY A 199 -28.78 4.60 19.63
C GLY A 199 -27.59 5.20 20.36
N MET A 200 -27.80 6.30 21.12
CA MET A 200 -26.76 6.98 21.87
C MET A 200 -26.50 6.28 23.21
N SER A 201 -25.25 6.14 23.57
CA SER A 201 -24.86 5.62 24.88
C SER A 201 -25.15 6.64 25.98
N ILE A 202 -25.86 6.22 27.04
CA ILE A 202 -26.17 7.04 28.22
C ILE A 202 -24.89 7.47 28.95
N ILE A 203 -23.86 6.62 28.94
CA ILE A 203 -22.62 6.87 29.70
C ILE A 203 -21.68 7.84 28.95
N THR A 204 -21.54 7.67 27.62
CA THR A 204 -20.51 8.39 26.86
C THR A 204 -21.06 9.50 25.96
N GLY A 205 -22.37 9.52 25.72
CA GLY A 205 -22.99 10.45 24.77
C GLY A 205 -22.62 10.21 23.30
N ARG A 206 -21.97 9.06 22.98
CA ARG A 206 -21.58 8.67 21.62
C ARG A 206 -22.57 7.65 21.06
N TYR A 207 -22.38 7.32 19.78
CA TYR A 207 -23.16 6.33 19.04
C TYR A 207 -22.36 5.03 18.85
N PRO A 208 -22.28 4.15 19.86
CA PRO A 208 -21.32 3.05 19.88
C PRO A 208 -21.51 2.05 18.73
N VAL A 209 -22.73 1.85 18.27
CA VAL A 209 -23.01 0.99 17.12
C VAL A 209 -22.52 1.64 15.83
N ARG A 210 -22.78 2.94 15.64
CA ARG A 210 -22.29 3.67 14.46
C ARG A 210 -20.77 3.68 14.44
N ASP A 211 -20.15 4.00 15.58
CA ASP A 211 -18.69 4.00 15.73
C ASP A 211 -18.10 2.63 15.38
N ALA A 212 -18.72 1.53 15.84
CA ALA A 212 -18.28 0.17 15.53
C ALA A 212 -18.39 -0.17 14.03
N ILE A 213 -19.47 0.28 13.38
CA ILE A 213 -19.68 0.10 11.93
C ILE A 213 -18.62 0.88 11.14
N GLU A 214 -18.37 2.14 11.50
CA GLU A 214 -17.36 2.99 10.86
C GLU A 214 -15.96 2.39 11.03
N VAL A 215 -15.63 1.91 12.23
CA VAL A 215 -14.36 1.22 12.50
C VAL A 215 -14.24 -0.06 11.69
N PHE A 216 -15.32 -0.85 11.58
CA PHE A 216 -15.33 -2.06 10.77
C PHE A 216 -15.03 -1.75 9.30
N LEU A 217 -15.72 -0.77 8.71
CA LEU A 217 -15.51 -0.36 7.32
C LEU A 217 -14.12 0.23 7.07
N LYS A 218 -13.60 1.02 8.02
CA LYS A 218 -12.25 1.59 7.95
C LYS A 218 -11.16 0.53 8.02
N ASN A 219 -11.39 -0.53 8.77
CA ASN A 219 -10.44 -1.65 8.91
C ASN A 219 -10.51 -2.65 7.75
N LEU A 220 -11.51 -2.57 6.88
CA LEU A 220 -11.53 -3.37 5.65
C LEU A 220 -10.37 -2.90 4.74
N PRO A 221 -9.49 -3.83 4.33
CA PRO A 221 -8.45 -3.48 3.37
C PRO A 221 -9.08 -3.01 2.05
N PHE A 222 -8.36 -2.18 1.32
CA PHE A 222 -8.80 -1.76 -0.02
C PHE A 222 -9.03 -3.00 -0.90
N ASN A 223 -10.18 -3.07 -1.54
CA ASN A 223 -10.71 -4.26 -2.23
C ASN A 223 -10.99 -5.45 -1.29
N GLY A 224 -11.14 -5.20 0.00
CA GLY A 224 -11.51 -6.22 0.99
C GLY A 224 -12.96 -6.67 0.82
N GLU A 225 -13.23 -7.88 1.24
CA GLU A 225 -14.55 -8.49 1.21
C GLU A 225 -15.38 -8.02 2.40
N PHE A 226 -16.53 -7.41 2.16
CA PHE A 226 -17.55 -7.18 3.17
C PHE A 226 -18.29 -8.49 3.43
N ASP A 227 -18.04 -9.08 4.57
CA ASP A 227 -18.67 -10.31 5.05
C ASP A 227 -19.75 -9.94 6.07
N VAL A 228 -20.99 -10.35 5.78
CA VAL A 228 -22.17 -10.01 6.61
C VAL A 228 -22.02 -10.57 8.02
N GLN A 229 -21.52 -11.79 8.19
CA GLN A 229 -21.39 -12.41 9.52
C GLN A 229 -20.32 -11.72 10.37
N LYS A 230 -19.18 -11.34 9.75
CA LYS A 230 -18.14 -10.58 10.46
C LYS A 230 -18.62 -9.20 10.85
N PHE A 231 -19.40 -8.58 9.99
CA PHE A 231 -20.03 -7.28 10.25
C PHE A 231 -21.01 -7.38 11.42
N GLU A 232 -21.90 -8.38 11.42
CA GLU A 232 -22.84 -8.63 12.50
C GLU A 232 -22.13 -8.95 13.82
N ALA A 233 -21.06 -9.72 13.79
CA ALA A 233 -20.23 -10.01 14.95
C ALA A 233 -19.60 -8.74 15.54
N ALA A 234 -19.17 -7.79 14.70
CA ALA A 234 -18.63 -6.52 15.15
C ALA A 234 -19.67 -5.65 15.87
N ILE A 235 -20.93 -5.70 15.42
CA ILE A 235 -22.05 -4.99 16.08
C ILE A 235 -22.40 -5.69 17.42
N LEU A 236 -22.46 -7.02 17.42
CA LEU A 236 -22.76 -7.80 18.65
C LEU A 236 -21.70 -7.64 19.74
N ALA A 237 -20.46 -7.28 19.37
CA ALA A 237 -19.40 -6.99 20.31
C ALA A 237 -19.55 -5.64 21.04
N VAL A 238 -20.48 -4.79 20.59
CA VAL A 238 -20.73 -3.48 21.21
C VAL A 238 -21.43 -3.66 22.55
N SER A 239 -20.90 -3.04 23.59
CA SER A 239 -21.52 -3.05 24.92
C SER A 239 -22.92 -2.46 24.88
N GLY A 240 -23.90 -3.18 25.42
CA GLY A 240 -25.31 -2.81 25.41
C GLY A 240 -26.10 -3.34 24.20
N VAL A 241 -25.45 -4.00 23.23
CA VAL A 241 -26.14 -4.75 22.17
C VAL A 241 -26.34 -6.19 22.63
N THR A 242 -27.58 -6.68 22.54
CA THR A 242 -27.94 -8.06 22.98
C THR A 242 -28.18 -8.99 21.80
N SER A 243 -28.84 -8.53 20.77
CA SER A 243 -29.07 -9.28 19.53
C SER A 243 -29.32 -8.32 18.36
N LEU A 244 -29.35 -8.86 17.16
CA LEU A 244 -29.67 -8.09 15.95
C LEU A 244 -30.48 -8.93 14.96
N LEU A 245 -31.31 -8.26 14.18
CA LEU A 245 -32.06 -8.82 13.08
C LEU A 245 -31.69 -8.12 11.78
N LYS A 246 -31.05 -8.83 10.87
CA LYS A 246 -30.82 -8.33 9.51
C LYS A 246 -32.14 -8.31 8.74
N GLN A 247 -32.55 -7.14 8.26
CA GLN A 247 -33.66 -6.98 7.33
C GLN A 247 -33.14 -6.91 5.89
N GLU A 248 -32.10 -6.10 5.65
CA GLU A 248 -31.49 -5.94 4.33
C GLU A 248 -30.03 -5.55 4.48
N ALA A 249 -29.18 -6.14 3.64
CA ALA A 249 -27.85 -5.63 3.35
C ALA A 249 -27.70 -5.64 1.82
N SER A 250 -27.50 -4.46 1.24
CA SER A 250 -27.39 -4.32 -0.22
C SER A 250 -26.37 -3.25 -0.57
N SER A 251 -25.85 -3.28 -1.79
CA SER A 251 -24.92 -2.26 -2.29
C SER A 251 -25.21 -1.89 -3.72
N LYS A 252 -24.86 -0.65 -4.08
CA LYS A 252 -24.86 -0.15 -5.45
C LYS A 252 -23.50 0.45 -5.79
N TRP A 253 -23.15 0.40 -7.06
CA TRP A 253 -21.89 0.88 -7.58
C TRP A 253 -22.06 1.58 -8.92
N ILE A 254 -21.02 2.29 -9.37
CA ILE A 254 -20.97 2.88 -10.70
C ILE A 254 -20.65 1.76 -11.71
N GLU A 255 -21.54 1.58 -12.69
CA GLU A 255 -21.31 0.61 -13.76
C GLU A 255 -20.37 1.18 -14.82
N ALA A 256 -19.54 0.33 -15.41
CA ALA A 256 -18.62 0.72 -16.47
C ALA A 256 -19.38 1.31 -17.67
N GLY A 257 -19.10 2.57 -18.00
CA GLY A 257 -19.80 3.32 -19.06
C GLY A 257 -21.17 3.88 -18.66
N GLY A 258 -21.58 3.73 -17.38
CA GLY A 258 -22.83 4.28 -16.84
C GLY A 258 -22.67 5.75 -16.39
N ALA A 259 -23.76 6.50 -16.45
CA ALA A 259 -23.80 7.91 -16.03
C ALA A 259 -23.93 8.08 -14.48
N GLY A 260 -23.84 7.02 -13.69
CA GLY A 260 -24.00 7.09 -12.24
C GLY A 260 -24.15 5.72 -11.58
N TYR A 261 -24.65 5.73 -10.35
CA TYR A 261 -24.88 4.50 -9.60
C TYR A 261 -26.01 3.65 -10.19
N GLY A 262 -25.77 2.34 -10.26
CA GLY A 262 -26.79 1.35 -10.60
C GLY A 262 -27.83 1.14 -9.48
N LEU A 263 -28.65 0.09 -9.63
CA LEU A 263 -29.62 -0.30 -8.61
C LEU A 263 -28.94 -1.04 -7.44
N PHE A 264 -29.53 -0.94 -6.25
CA PHE A 264 -29.11 -1.72 -5.11
C PHE A 264 -29.27 -3.22 -5.37
N GLN A 265 -28.23 -3.97 -5.05
CA GLN A 265 -28.21 -5.41 -5.17
C GLN A 265 -27.96 -6.05 -3.80
N PRO A 266 -28.71 -7.09 -3.42
CA PRO A 266 -28.59 -7.70 -2.11
C PRO A 266 -27.24 -8.35 -1.90
N ILE A 267 -26.76 -8.28 -0.65
CA ILE A 267 -25.57 -8.99 -0.16
C ILE A 267 -26.07 -10.12 0.74
N GLU A 268 -26.01 -11.35 0.22
CA GLU A 268 -26.48 -12.52 0.96
C GLU A 268 -25.44 -12.95 2.02
N ILE A 269 -24.21 -13.20 1.59
CA ILE A 269 -23.12 -13.70 2.42
C ILE A 269 -22.00 -12.65 2.48
N SER A 270 -21.46 -12.29 1.31
CA SER A 270 -20.36 -11.37 1.22
C SER A 270 -20.29 -10.66 -0.12
N ARG A 271 -19.56 -9.55 -0.19
CA ARG A 271 -19.31 -8.82 -1.43
C ARG A 271 -17.98 -8.08 -1.40
N ILE A 272 -17.27 -8.14 -2.52
CA ILE A 272 -16.10 -7.29 -2.79
C ILE A 272 -16.58 -6.05 -3.54
N PRO A 273 -16.27 -4.84 -3.08
CA PRO A 273 -16.71 -3.59 -3.72
C PRO A 273 -16.13 -3.43 -5.12
N LYS A 274 -16.91 -2.91 -6.07
CA LYS A 274 -16.44 -2.68 -7.44
C LYS A 274 -15.43 -1.54 -7.52
N SER A 275 -15.63 -0.48 -6.74
CA SER A 275 -14.69 0.63 -6.62
C SER A 275 -13.45 0.31 -5.78
N GLY A 276 -13.51 -0.75 -4.95
CA GLY A 276 -12.47 -1.12 -3.98
C GLY A 276 -12.81 -0.75 -2.54
N ARG A 277 -13.89 -0.02 -2.28
CA ARG A 277 -14.31 0.44 -0.95
C ARG A 277 -15.82 0.63 -0.85
N PHE A 278 -16.33 0.61 0.39
CA PHE A 278 -17.72 0.90 0.70
C PHE A 278 -17.87 2.21 1.46
N LYS A 279 -19.03 2.85 1.29
CA LYS A 279 -19.48 4.02 2.05
C LYS A 279 -20.94 3.86 2.42
N ILE A 280 -21.29 4.26 3.63
CA ILE A 280 -22.69 4.39 4.06
C ILE A 280 -23.11 5.85 3.92
N GLU A 281 -24.16 6.12 3.16
CA GLU A 281 -24.75 7.45 3.00
C GLU A 281 -25.93 7.65 3.93
N ASP A 282 -26.73 6.60 4.16
CA ASP A 282 -27.95 6.65 4.94
C ASP A 282 -27.89 5.70 6.14
N TRP A 283 -28.04 6.27 7.33
CA TRP A 283 -28.04 5.57 8.60
C TRP A 283 -29.46 5.25 9.12
N ASN A 284 -30.50 5.73 8.43
CA ASN A 284 -31.90 5.57 8.85
C ASN A 284 -32.39 4.11 8.86
N GLY A 285 -31.67 3.24 8.14
CA GLY A 285 -31.97 1.81 8.14
C GLY A 285 -31.57 1.07 9.43
N ILE A 286 -30.79 1.71 10.32
CA ILE A 286 -30.40 1.11 11.59
C ILE A 286 -31.33 1.62 12.69
N THR A 287 -32.16 0.71 13.20
CA THR A 287 -33.16 1.00 14.24
C THR A 287 -32.84 0.24 15.51
N TYR A 288 -33.26 0.79 16.65
CA TYR A 288 -33.00 0.22 17.96
C TYR A 288 -34.32 -0.13 18.65
N GLN A 289 -34.32 -1.24 19.36
CA GLN A 289 -35.45 -1.64 20.20
C GLN A 289 -34.98 -2.23 21.53
N ASN A 290 -35.82 -2.11 22.56
CA ASN A 290 -35.51 -2.74 23.82
C ASN A 290 -35.54 -4.25 23.69
N TYR A 291 -34.55 -4.91 24.27
CA TYR A 291 -34.59 -6.36 24.39
C TYR A 291 -35.63 -6.75 25.44
N THR A 292 -36.66 -7.49 25.01
CA THR A 292 -37.64 -8.12 25.89
C THR A 292 -37.49 -9.61 25.73
N PRO A 293 -36.88 -10.34 26.67
CA PRO A 293 -36.89 -11.79 26.62
C PRO A 293 -38.32 -12.30 26.67
N SER A 294 -38.68 -13.17 25.74
CA SER A 294 -40.00 -13.84 25.66
C SER A 294 -40.12 -14.90 26.73
#